data_5caa72cdea83e4edd428e2cda8c5e105
#
_entry.id   5caa72cdea83e4edd428e2cda8c5e105
#
_cell.length_a   1.000
_cell.length_b   1.000
_cell.length_c   1.000
_cell.angle_alpha   90.00
_cell.angle_beta   90.00
_cell.angle_gamma   90.00
#
_symmetry.space_group_name_H-M   'P 1'
#
loop_
_entity.id
_entity.type
_entity.pdbx_description
1 polymer ?
#
loop_
_entity_poly.entity_id
_entity_poly.type
_entity_poly.pdbx_seq_one_letter_code
_entity_poly.pdbx_strand_id
1 'polypeptide(L)'
;MSRPRIALLLLALAACGRSDRDPGMLSLATFGVLQARPSAQESVDQSRRTAIVTSAAKVSPSVVSVGVQGRRRVEQSPFDMFFAPEGNEQLVQSFGTGFVVRADGVIITNQHVVDGADRITVTLSDGTDVPATLVGEDATTDIAVLRVARSGLSVAPLGTSDDLMIGEWVVALGNPYRFLLSNVEPTVTAGVVSAVGRNILPTGDQPGLYLDMIQTDAAINPGNSGGPLANALGQVVGVNASIFSSSGGSIGLGFAIPIERAMRVTEEILRRGEMHRAWTGIEVSGARQMQLTRSPDGLRIETVAAGSPAAVAGLKAGDILVLANGQKLRTWLDWEAVKLDVAVGDTVLVEVKSGSAAPVRRRIRTGELPSVTAEKVPVLQDMQLVTVTPAIRAERRIAAEQGALIFSISPEAARLTGLQSGDVILAINNSRVEDAAAVGATIERLRPTRGFRVFFERDRRIRFTDLSISS
;
A
#
# COMPACT_ATOMS: atom_id res chain seq x y z
N MET A 1 -4.45 -57.99 4.31
CA MET A 1 -4.06 -59.12 5.22
C MET A 1 -4.06 -58.55 6.64
N SER A 2 -5.00 -59.13 7.40
CA SER A 2 -5.18 -59.33 8.84
C SER A 2 -4.61 -58.32 9.87
N ARG A 3 -5.55 -57.62 10.50
CA ARG A 3 -5.38 -56.95 11.82
C ARG A 3 -5.46 -58.00 12.94
N PRO A 4 -4.65 -57.96 14.02
CA PRO A 4 -4.95 -58.68 15.24
C PRO A 4 -5.82 -57.84 16.20
N ARG A 5 -6.92 -58.42 16.63
CA ARG A 5 -7.77 -58.03 17.76
C ARG A 5 -7.07 -58.47 19.06
N ILE A 6 -6.83 -57.57 19.96
CA ILE A 6 -6.40 -57.87 21.32
C ILE A 6 -7.66 -57.96 22.20
N ALA A 7 -7.88 -59.12 22.75
CA ALA A 7 -8.95 -59.40 23.70
C ALA A 7 -8.53 -59.00 25.11
N LEU A 8 -9.41 -58.30 25.81
CA LEU A 8 -9.25 -57.90 27.23
C LEU A 8 -9.68 -59.11 28.10
N LEU A 9 -8.76 -59.68 28.85
CA LEU A 9 -9.00 -60.72 29.84
C LEU A 9 -9.30 -60.07 31.20
N LEU A 10 -10.54 -60.21 31.66
CA LEU A 10 -10.95 -59.88 33.04
C LEU A 10 -10.66 -61.07 33.94
N LEU A 11 -9.72 -60.94 34.85
CA LEU A 11 -9.53 -61.89 35.97
C LEU A 11 -10.33 -61.42 37.20
N ALA A 12 -11.38 -62.15 37.53
CA ALA A 12 -12.07 -62.01 38.80
C ALA A 12 -11.42 -62.95 39.83
N LEU A 13 -10.86 -62.40 40.90
CA LEU A 13 -10.43 -63.14 42.08
C LEU A 13 -11.50 -63.00 43.16
N ALA A 14 -12.18 -64.07 43.45
CA ALA A 14 -13.03 -64.22 44.63
C ALA A 14 -12.19 -64.68 45.82
N ALA A 15 -12.22 -63.95 46.92
CA ALA A 15 -11.74 -64.41 48.20
C ALA A 15 -12.86 -64.24 49.23
N CYS A 16 -13.38 -65.38 49.73
CA CYS A 16 -14.28 -65.44 50.88
C CYS A 16 -13.57 -65.18 52.17
N GLY A 17 -14.15 -64.36 53.04
CA GLY A 17 -13.76 -64.19 54.41
C GLY A 17 -14.85 -63.43 55.17
N ARG A 18 -15.59 -64.15 55.96
CA ARG A 18 -16.67 -63.66 56.82
C ARG A 18 -16.11 -63.08 58.11
N SER A 19 -16.53 -61.91 58.50
CA SER A 19 -16.83 -61.61 59.91
C SER A 19 -17.68 -60.33 60.01
N ASP A 20 -18.64 -60.43 60.91
CA ASP A 20 -19.65 -59.44 61.28
C ASP A 20 -19.05 -58.13 61.82
N ARG A 21 -19.64 -56.98 61.47
CA ARG A 21 -20.18 -55.91 62.35
C ARG A 21 -20.32 -54.57 61.69
N ASP A 22 -21.53 -54.00 61.87
CA ASP A 22 -22.00 -52.65 61.85
C ASP A 22 -22.12 -51.85 60.50
N PRO A 23 -23.33 -51.27 60.24
CA PRO A 23 -23.60 -50.47 59.10
C PRO A 23 -23.25 -48.99 59.42
N GLY A 24 -22.00 -48.61 59.14
CA GLY A 24 -21.54 -47.21 59.17
C GLY A 24 -21.45 -46.67 57.74
N MET A 25 -22.15 -45.59 57.45
CA MET A 25 -22.18 -44.69 56.29
C MET A 25 -21.13 -44.97 55.20
N LEU A 26 -21.53 -45.47 54.05
CA LEU A 26 -20.74 -45.44 52.84
C LEU A 26 -20.68 -44.00 52.30
N SER A 27 -19.60 -43.35 52.63
CA SER A 27 -19.16 -42.13 51.93
C SER A 27 -18.89 -42.50 50.49
N LEU A 28 -19.68 -41.96 49.55
CA LEU A 28 -19.40 -41.98 48.11
C LEU A 28 -18.11 -41.25 47.88
N ALA A 29 -16.98 -41.96 47.87
CA ALA A 29 -15.72 -41.44 47.37
C ALA A 29 -15.94 -41.05 45.91
N THR A 30 -15.96 -39.73 45.66
CA THR A 30 -15.95 -39.13 44.33
C THR A 30 -14.72 -39.67 43.60
N PHE A 31 -14.94 -40.59 42.67
CA PHE A 31 -13.88 -40.96 41.71
C PHE A 31 -13.54 -39.72 40.90
N GLY A 32 -12.50 -38.98 41.30
CA GLY A 32 -11.88 -37.98 40.49
C GLY A 32 -11.47 -38.60 39.17
N VAL A 33 -12.04 -38.10 38.08
CA VAL A 33 -11.62 -38.46 36.73
C VAL A 33 -10.13 -38.18 36.66
N LEU A 34 -9.31 -39.21 36.72
CA LEU A 34 -7.87 -39.12 36.45
C LEU A 34 -7.77 -38.68 34.98
N GLN A 35 -7.57 -37.39 34.77
CA GLN A 35 -7.19 -36.89 33.46
C GLN A 35 -5.91 -37.63 33.04
N ALA A 36 -6.01 -38.45 32.00
CA ALA A 36 -4.87 -39.16 31.47
C ALA A 36 -3.79 -38.15 31.13
N ARG A 37 -2.58 -38.28 31.67
CA ARG A 37 -1.44 -37.49 31.30
C ARG A 37 -1.19 -37.71 29.80
N PRO A 38 -1.01 -36.67 28.98
CA PRO A 38 -0.72 -36.84 27.58
C PRO A 38 0.51 -37.73 27.39
N SER A 39 0.49 -38.58 26.38
CA SER A 39 1.66 -39.40 26.03
C SER A 39 2.85 -38.49 25.68
N ALA A 40 4.08 -39.01 25.79
CA ALA A 40 5.26 -38.26 25.42
C ALA A 40 5.17 -37.75 23.99
N GLN A 41 4.57 -38.52 23.08
CA GLN A 41 4.32 -38.11 21.70
C GLN A 41 3.33 -36.95 21.60
N GLU A 42 2.22 -37.00 22.33
CA GLU A 42 1.23 -35.90 22.37
C GLU A 42 1.82 -34.62 22.96
N SER A 43 2.67 -34.77 24.01
CA SER A 43 3.40 -33.59 24.56
C SER A 43 4.35 -32.95 23.54
N VAL A 44 5.08 -33.75 22.77
CA VAL A 44 5.98 -33.27 21.71
C VAL A 44 5.17 -32.60 20.59
N ASP A 45 4.08 -33.21 20.15
CA ASP A 45 3.23 -32.64 19.10
C ASP A 45 2.56 -31.33 19.51
N GLN A 46 2.16 -31.21 20.78
CA GLN A 46 1.66 -29.94 21.34
C GLN A 46 2.75 -28.88 21.40
N SER A 47 3.99 -29.24 21.78
CA SER A 47 5.10 -28.28 21.85
C SER A 47 5.53 -27.75 20.49
N ARG A 48 5.32 -28.50 19.40
CA ARG A 48 5.58 -28.07 18.02
C ARG A 48 4.54 -27.09 17.48
N ARG A 49 3.33 -27.06 18.03
CA ARG A 49 2.23 -26.16 17.66
C ARG A 49 2.39 -24.79 18.34
N THR A 50 3.44 -24.08 17.98
CA THR A 50 3.68 -22.72 18.47
C THR A 50 2.67 -21.74 17.88
N ALA A 51 2.61 -20.52 18.44
CA ALA A 51 1.81 -19.41 17.87
C ALA A 51 2.20 -19.14 16.41
N ILE A 52 3.48 -19.25 16.05
CA ILE A 52 3.99 -19.08 14.69
C ILE A 52 3.38 -20.12 13.74
N VAL A 53 3.43 -21.42 14.13
CA VAL A 53 2.86 -22.53 13.33
C VAL A 53 1.36 -22.36 13.15
N THR A 54 0.66 -21.98 14.23
CA THR A 54 -0.81 -21.80 14.20
C THR A 54 -1.19 -20.60 13.34
N SER A 55 -0.46 -19.50 13.45
CA SER A 55 -0.65 -18.30 12.64
C SER A 55 -0.44 -18.59 11.16
N ALA A 56 0.68 -19.21 10.81
CA ALA A 56 1.00 -19.59 9.44
C ALA A 56 -0.09 -20.51 8.83
N ALA A 57 -0.50 -21.56 9.56
CA ALA A 57 -1.53 -22.50 9.09
C ALA A 57 -2.89 -21.82 8.84
N LYS A 58 -3.24 -20.79 9.63
CA LYS A 58 -4.49 -20.06 9.51
C LYS A 58 -4.51 -19.12 8.32
N VAL A 59 -3.38 -18.49 7.99
CA VAL A 59 -3.27 -17.46 6.93
C VAL A 59 -2.90 -18.07 5.58
N SER A 60 -2.08 -19.13 5.54
CA SER A 60 -1.58 -19.75 4.30
C SER A 60 -2.65 -20.06 3.24
N PRO A 61 -3.87 -20.54 3.58
CA PRO A 61 -4.89 -20.80 2.56
C PRO A 61 -5.35 -19.60 1.76
N SER A 62 -5.14 -18.39 2.28
CA SER A 62 -5.49 -17.13 1.62
C SER A 62 -4.37 -16.52 0.78
N VAL A 63 -3.13 -17.02 0.93
CA VAL A 63 -1.95 -16.51 0.25
C VAL A 63 -1.90 -17.03 -1.19
N VAL A 64 -1.60 -16.13 -2.12
CA VAL A 64 -1.52 -16.44 -3.55
C VAL A 64 -0.20 -15.92 -4.14
N SER A 65 0.31 -16.59 -5.17
CA SER A 65 1.39 -16.03 -5.99
C SER A 65 0.82 -15.12 -7.06
N VAL A 66 1.48 -14.00 -7.30
CA VAL A 66 1.16 -13.05 -8.38
C VAL A 66 2.28 -13.08 -9.39
N GLY A 67 2.00 -13.61 -10.58
CA GLY A 67 2.91 -13.62 -11.72
C GLY A 67 2.51 -12.55 -12.72
N VAL A 68 3.48 -11.76 -13.15
CA VAL A 68 3.28 -10.63 -14.06
C VAL A 68 4.14 -10.80 -15.29
N GLN A 69 3.55 -10.58 -16.46
CA GLN A 69 4.24 -10.49 -17.73
C GLN A 69 4.02 -9.08 -18.28
N GLY A 70 5.09 -8.39 -18.57
CA GLY A 70 5.06 -7.04 -19.16
C GLY A 70 6.19 -6.86 -20.15
N ARG A 71 6.13 -5.78 -20.93
CA ARG A 71 7.16 -5.39 -21.87
C ARG A 71 7.93 -4.21 -21.31
N ARG A 72 9.22 -4.37 -21.09
CA ARG A 72 10.09 -3.28 -20.70
C ARG A 72 10.98 -2.90 -21.87
N ARG A 73 10.97 -1.63 -22.26
CA ARG A 73 12.03 -1.10 -23.14
C ARG A 73 13.32 -1.04 -22.35
N VAL A 74 14.32 -1.75 -22.83
CA VAL A 74 15.69 -1.58 -22.33
C VAL A 74 16.18 -0.24 -22.85
N GLU A 75 16.59 0.66 -21.93
CA GLU A 75 17.31 1.86 -22.34
C GLU A 75 18.58 1.41 -23.07
N GLN A 76 18.60 1.68 -24.37
CA GLN A 76 19.76 1.36 -25.21
C GLN A 76 20.88 2.34 -24.88
N SER A 77 22.09 1.81 -24.70
CA SER A 77 23.28 2.67 -24.72
C SER A 77 23.37 3.39 -26.06
N PRO A 78 24.01 4.55 -26.13
CA PRO A 78 24.24 5.25 -27.42
C PRO A 78 24.90 4.37 -28.49
N PHE A 79 25.57 3.30 -28.09
CA PHE A 79 26.20 2.32 -28.96
C PHE A 79 25.18 1.31 -29.53
N ASP A 80 24.21 0.89 -28.74
CA ASP A 80 23.16 -0.06 -29.15
C ASP A 80 22.18 0.59 -30.16
N MET A 81 21.92 1.90 -30.05
CA MET A 81 21.12 2.68 -31.00
C MET A 81 21.64 2.65 -32.44
N PHE A 82 22.96 2.45 -32.61
CA PHE A 82 23.58 2.40 -33.93
C PHE A 82 23.43 1.03 -34.63
N PHE A 83 23.30 -0.05 -33.86
CA PHE A 83 23.26 -1.44 -34.37
C PHE A 83 21.89 -2.10 -34.26
N ALA A 84 20.96 -1.55 -33.49
CA ALA A 84 19.59 -2.05 -33.35
C ALA A 84 18.59 -0.86 -33.25
N PRO A 85 18.24 -0.23 -34.37
CA PRO A 85 17.41 0.98 -34.38
C PRO A 85 15.94 0.75 -33.94
N GLU A 86 15.47 -0.50 -33.92
CA GLU A 86 14.17 -0.87 -33.36
C GLU A 86 14.40 -1.39 -31.95
N GLY A 87 13.99 -0.57 -30.95
CA GLY A 87 14.17 -0.89 -29.54
C GLY A 87 13.62 -2.28 -29.20
N ASN A 88 14.50 -3.18 -28.76
CA ASN A 88 14.12 -4.51 -28.32
C ASN A 88 13.25 -4.39 -27.08
N GLU A 89 11.96 -4.62 -27.23
CA GLU A 89 11.06 -4.87 -26.11
C GLU A 89 11.44 -6.24 -25.53
N GLN A 90 11.96 -6.27 -24.32
CA GLN A 90 12.16 -7.51 -23.60
C GLN A 90 10.92 -7.84 -22.79
N LEU A 91 10.43 -9.07 -22.94
CA LEU A 91 9.43 -9.64 -22.03
C LEU A 91 10.07 -9.77 -20.64
N VAL A 92 9.61 -8.96 -19.72
CA VAL A 92 10.01 -9.03 -18.32
C VAL A 92 8.95 -9.82 -17.58
N GLN A 93 9.38 -10.83 -16.82
CA GLN A 93 8.55 -11.53 -15.87
C GLN A 93 8.90 -11.04 -14.47
N SER A 94 7.89 -10.61 -13.72
CA SER A 94 7.99 -10.26 -12.32
C SER A 94 7.10 -11.16 -11.48
N PHE A 95 7.47 -11.36 -10.23
CA PHE A 95 6.74 -12.21 -9.32
C PHE A 95 6.62 -11.55 -7.95
N GLY A 96 5.47 -11.72 -7.33
CA GLY A 96 5.20 -11.27 -5.98
C GLY A 96 4.18 -12.18 -5.31
N THR A 97 3.70 -11.71 -4.21
CA THR A 97 2.68 -12.37 -3.40
C THR A 97 1.45 -11.48 -3.30
N GLY A 98 0.30 -12.09 -3.09
CA GLY A 98 -0.93 -11.42 -2.70
C GLY A 98 -1.68 -12.24 -1.69
N PHE A 99 -2.80 -11.74 -1.20
CA PHE A 99 -3.71 -12.51 -0.37
C PHE A 99 -5.16 -12.11 -0.63
N VAL A 100 -6.03 -13.09 -0.47
CA VAL A 100 -7.47 -12.95 -0.72
C VAL A 100 -8.12 -12.20 0.44
N VAL A 101 -8.82 -11.10 0.16
CA VAL A 101 -9.54 -10.30 1.15
C VAL A 101 -11.06 -10.44 1.04
N ARG A 102 -11.55 -11.00 -0.08
CA ARG A 102 -12.98 -11.31 -0.27
C ARG A 102 -13.15 -12.63 -1.02
N ALA A 103 -14.10 -13.43 -0.57
CA ALA A 103 -14.37 -14.75 -1.13
C ALA A 103 -14.82 -14.74 -2.60
N ASP A 104 -15.23 -13.57 -3.13
CA ASP A 104 -15.64 -13.34 -4.52
C ASP A 104 -14.45 -13.00 -5.45
N GLY A 105 -13.22 -13.21 -4.99
CA GLY A 105 -12.03 -13.11 -5.83
C GLY A 105 -11.27 -11.77 -5.75
N VAL A 106 -11.48 -10.97 -4.71
CA VAL A 106 -10.67 -9.76 -4.49
C VAL A 106 -9.39 -10.10 -3.75
N ILE A 107 -8.27 -9.66 -4.31
CA ILE A 107 -6.90 -9.93 -3.84
C ILE A 107 -6.16 -8.59 -3.69
N ILE A 108 -5.40 -8.45 -2.61
CA ILE A 108 -4.47 -7.33 -2.40
C ILE A 108 -3.05 -7.80 -2.71
N THR A 109 -2.29 -6.94 -3.36
CA THR A 109 -0.84 -7.05 -3.55
C THR A 109 -0.20 -5.65 -3.53
N ASN A 110 1.12 -5.54 -3.69
CA ASN A 110 1.76 -4.26 -3.89
C ASN A 110 1.61 -3.74 -5.32
N GLN A 111 1.61 -2.41 -5.47
CA GLN A 111 1.56 -1.75 -6.77
C GLN A 111 2.80 -2.07 -7.61
N HIS A 112 3.99 -1.99 -7.02
CA HIS A 112 5.25 -2.29 -7.72
C HIS A 112 5.34 -3.74 -8.25
N VAL A 113 4.54 -4.67 -7.72
CA VAL A 113 4.47 -6.06 -8.23
C VAL A 113 3.77 -6.10 -9.57
N VAL A 114 2.76 -5.25 -9.80
CA VAL A 114 1.91 -5.25 -11.00
C VAL A 114 2.21 -4.09 -11.95
N ASP A 115 3.16 -3.22 -11.61
CA ASP A 115 3.53 -2.07 -12.42
C ASP A 115 3.96 -2.46 -13.84
N GLY A 116 3.35 -1.83 -14.84
CA GLY A 116 3.61 -2.11 -16.25
C GLY A 116 3.18 -3.50 -16.73
N ALA A 117 2.24 -4.15 -16.03
CA ALA A 117 1.74 -5.48 -16.39
C ALA A 117 0.86 -5.47 -17.64
N ASP A 118 1.24 -6.22 -18.68
CA ASP A 118 0.35 -6.56 -19.82
C ASP A 118 -0.59 -7.71 -19.44
N ARG A 119 -0.13 -8.64 -18.63
CA ARG A 119 -0.89 -9.80 -18.17
C ARG A 119 -0.53 -10.15 -16.72
N ILE A 120 -1.56 -10.42 -15.92
CA ILE A 120 -1.42 -10.86 -14.53
C ILE A 120 -2.05 -12.25 -14.39
N THR A 121 -1.31 -13.17 -13.78
CA THR A 121 -1.78 -14.51 -13.44
C THR A 121 -1.63 -14.71 -11.94
N VAL A 122 -2.71 -15.12 -11.29
CA VAL A 122 -2.72 -15.47 -9.88
C VAL A 122 -2.72 -16.97 -9.74
N THR A 123 -1.81 -17.48 -8.93
CA THR A 123 -1.85 -18.89 -8.53
C THR A 123 -2.42 -19.04 -7.14
N LEU A 124 -3.51 -19.75 -7.04
CA LEU A 124 -4.21 -20.02 -5.79
C LEU A 124 -3.49 -21.07 -4.94
N SER A 125 -3.89 -21.19 -3.66
CA SER A 125 -3.31 -22.14 -2.71
C SER A 125 -3.53 -23.63 -3.12
N ASP A 126 -4.52 -23.92 -3.98
CA ASP A 126 -4.73 -25.24 -4.56
C ASP A 126 -3.86 -25.54 -5.80
N GLY A 127 -3.01 -24.62 -6.19
CA GLY A 127 -2.14 -24.73 -7.35
C GLY A 127 -2.76 -24.30 -8.68
N THR A 128 -4.01 -23.86 -8.68
CA THR A 128 -4.70 -23.44 -9.89
C THR A 128 -4.23 -22.04 -10.33
N ASP A 129 -3.84 -21.92 -11.59
CA ASP A 129 -3.52 -20.63 -12.23
C ASP A 129 -4.79 -19.99 -12.79
N VAL A 130 -5.08 -18.77 -12.39
CA VAL A 130 -6.26 -18.01 -12.81
C VAL A 130 -5.82 -16.66 -13.36
N PRO A 131 -6.31 -16.23 -14.55
CA PRO A 131 -6.10 -14.87 -15.02
C PRO A 131 -6.69 -13.87 -14.03
N ALA A 132 -5.94 -12.79 -13.74
CA ALA A 132 -6.40 -11.72 -12.89
C ALA A 132 -6.53 -10.41 -13.66
N THR A 133 -7.52 -9.61 -13.28
CA THR A 133 -7.71 -8.25 -13.78
C THR A 133 -7.26 -7.27 -12.71
N LEU A 134 -6.47 -6.27 -13.09
CA LEU A 134 -6.17 -5.13 -12.24
C LEU A 134 -7.45 -4.27 -12.14
N VAL A 135 -8.00 -4.15 -10.93
CA VAL A 135 -9.17 -3.30 -10.65
C VAL A 135 -8.72 -1.84 -10.54
N GLY A 136 -7.58 -1.62 -9.90
CA GLY A 136 -6.93 -0.34 -9.75
C GLY A 136 -5.72 -0.47 -8.84
N GLU A 137 -4.92 0.59 -8.81
CA GLU A 137 -3.67 0.64 -8.05
C GLU A 137 -3.41 2.04 -7.50
N ASP A 138 -2.59 2.11 -6.46
CA ASP A 138 -2.13 3.36 -5.88
C ASP A 138 -0.62 3.31 -5.62
N ALA A 139 0.15 3.92 -6.51
CA ALA A 139 1.60 3.99 -6.41
C ALA A 139 2.10 4.73 -5.15
N THR A 140 1.28 5.62 -4.56
CA THR A 140 1.70 6.37 -3.37
C THR A 140 1.72 5.51 -2.12
N THR A 141 0.73 4.63 -1.95
CA THR A 141 0.65 3.70 -0.83
C THR A 141 1.20 2.31 -1.16
N ASP A 142 1.61 2.11 -2.41
CA ASP A 142 2.11 0.83 -2.92
C ASP A 142 1.11 -0.33 -2.75
N ILE A 143 -0.17 -0.06 -3.02
CA ILE A 143 -1.25 -1.06 -2.98
C ILE A 143 -1.87 -1.22 -4.36
N ALA A 144 -2.11 -2.47 -4.77
CA ALA A 144 -2.89 -2.84 -5.94
C ALA A 144 -3.99 -3.83 -5.59
N VAL A 145 -5.12 -3.71 -6.28
CA VAL A 145 -6.30 -4.56 -6.12
C VAL A 145 -6.52 -5.36 -7.38
N LEU A 146 -6.48 -6.67 -7.23
CA LEU A 146 -6.72 -7.62 -8.31
C LEU A 146 -8.08 -8.30 -8.13
N ARG A 147 -8.65 -8.75 -9.24
CA ARG A 147 -9.85 -9.59 -9.26
C ARG A 147 -9.63 -10.82 -10.11
N VAL A 148 -9.98 -11.96 -9.56
CA VAL A 148 -10.05 -13.24 -10.28
C VAL A 148 -11.51 -13.68 -10.44
N ALA A 149 -11.82 -14.33 -11.56
CA ALA A 149 -13.17 -14.85 -11.84
C ALA A 149 -13.39 -16.19 -11.11
N ARG A 150 -13.25 -16.20 -9.79
CA ARG A 150 -13.45 -17.39 -8.93
C ARG A 150 -14.05 -16.99 -7.59
N SER A 151 -14.98 -17.79 -7.09
CA SER A 151 -15.66 -17.60 -5.81
C SER A 151 -15.33 -18.74 -4.83
N GLY A 152 -15.69 -18.55 -3.56
CA GLY A 152 -15.45 -19.54 -2.51
C GLY A 152 -13.99 -19.63 -2.08
N LEU A 153 -13.21 -18.59 -2.33
CA LEU A 153 -11.81 -18.53 -1.93
C LEU A 153 -11.66 -18.35 -0.41
N SER A 154 -10.59 -18.93 0.14
CA SER A 154 -10.21 -18.72 1.54
C SER A 154 -9.78 -17.28 1.75
N VAL A 155 -10.49 -16.57 2.63
CA VAL A 155 -10.23 -15.14 2.95
C VAL A 155 -9.24 -15.07 4.10
N ALA A 156 -8.28 -14.15 4.00
CA ALA A 156 -7.34 -13.86 5.08
C ALA A 156 -8.08 -13.30 6.31
N PRO A 157 -7.84 -13.85 7.50
CA PRO A 157 -8.36 -13.27 8.73
C PRO A 157 -7.70 -11.90 8.96
N LEU A 158 -8.47 -10.81 8.86
CA LEU A 158 -7.95 -9.47 9.10
C LEU A 158 -7.93 -9.15 10.59
N GLY A 159 -6.87 -8.51 11.05
CA GLY A 159 -6.69 -7.95 12.38
C GLY A 159 -6.71 -6.43 12.36
N THR A 160 -5.99 -5.84 13.32
CA THR A 160 -5.73 -4.39 13.38
C THR A 160 -4.24 -4.14 13.59
N SER A 161 -3.73 -3.05 13.03
CA SER A 161 -2.38 -2.56 13.26
C SER A 161 -2.30 -1.46 14.33
N ASP A 162 -3.45 -0.97 14.81
CA ASP A 162 -3.52 0.18 15.72
C ASP A 162 -3.04 -0.13 17.14
N ASP A 163 -3.09 -1.40 17.55
CA ASP A 163 -2.74 -1.87 18.88
C ASP A 163 -1.46 -2.71 18.94
N LEU A 164 -0.67 -2.70 17.86
CA LEU A 164 0.57 -3.48 17.77
C LEU A 164 1.57 -3.07 18.87
N MET A 165 2.09 -4.08 19.56
CA MET A 165 3.11 -3.90 20.60
C MET A 165 4.51 -4.21 20.05
N ILE A 166 5.47 -3.33 20.31
CA ILE A 166 6.88 -3.59 19.99
C ILE A 166 7.34 -4.84 20.75
N GLY A 167 7.89 -5.81 20.01
CA GLY A 167 8.35 -7.09 20.55
C GLY A 167 7.34 -8.23 20.41
N GLU A 168 6.10 -8.00 19.99
CA GLU A 168 5.17 -9.09 19.73
C GLU A 168 5.52 -9.86 18.44
N TRP A 169 5.19 -11.17 18.44
CA TRP A 169 5.47 -12.04 17.32
C TRP A 169 4.66 -11.66 16.07
N VAL A 170 5.36 -11.60 14.96
CA VAL A 170 4.74 -11.49 13.63
C VAL A 170 5.31 -12.55 12.68
N VAL A 171 4.47 -12.95 11.72
CA VAL A 171 4.76 -13.97 10.72
C VAL A 171 4.52 -13.34 9.35
N ALA A 172 5.56 -13.27 8.54
CA ALA A 172 5.46 -12.84 7.16
C ALA A 172 5.33 -14.07 6.25
N LEU A 173 4.31 -14.05 5.38
CA LEU A 173 4.09 -15.11 4.41
C LEU A 173 4.28 -14.55 2.99
N GLY A 174 4.84 -15.40 2.12
CA GLY A 174 5.03 -15.08 0.71
C GLY A 174 5.25 -16.33 -0.14
N ASN A 175 5.00 -16.22 -1.43
CA ASN A 175 5.23 -17.33 -2.36
C ASN A 175 6.09 -16.88 -3.56
N PRO A 176 7.38 -16.51 -3.31
CA PRO A 176 8.22 -15.83 -4.29
C PRO A 176 8.67 -16.72 -5.45
N TYR A 177 8.80 -18.03 -5.25
CA TYR A 177 9.55 -18.90 -6.17
C TYR A 177 8.71 -20.04 -6.74
N ARG A 178 7.38 -19.91 -6.81
CA ARG A 178 6.56 -20.99 -7.34
C ARG A 178 6.99 -21.46 -8.72
N PHE A 179 7.45 -20.58 -9.58
CA PHE A 179 7.93 -20.94 -10.91
C PHE A 179 9.23 -21.76 -10.90
N LEU A 180 9.99 -21.72 -9.77
CA LEU A 180 11.19 -22.55 -9.55
C LEU A 180 10.91 -23.73 -8.64
N LEU A 181 9.95 -23.62 -7.74
CA LEU A 181 9.61 -24.64 -6.76
C LEU A 181 8.26 -25.26 -7.16
N SER A 182 8.21 -26.55 -7.29
CA SER A 182 7.01 -27.28 -7.74
C SER A 182 5.88 -27.35 -6.69
N ASN A 183 6.06 -26.79 -5.49
CA ASN A 183 5.05 -26.74 -4.44
C ASN A 183 4.33 -25.39 -4.37
N VAL A 184 3.09 -25.40 -3.87
CA VAL A 184 2.23 -24.21 -3.77
C VAL A 184 2.24 -23.58 -2.38
N GLU A 185 2.92 -24.19 -1.43
CA GLU A 185 2.95 -23.72 -0.05
C GLU A 185 3.75 -22.43 0.08
N PRO A 186 3.21 -21.41 0.78
CA PRO A 186 3.95 -20.17 0.97
C PRO A 186 5.16 -20.37 1.87
N THR A 187 6.21 -19.62 1.59
CA THR A 187 7.36 -19.45 2.51
C THR A 187 6.92 -18.66 3.73
N VAL A 188 7.31 -19.13 4.89
CA VAL A 188 7.00 -18.52 6.18
C VAL A 188 8.28 -18.03 6.83
N THR A 189 8.33 -16.76 7.22
CA THR A 189 9.38 -16.20 8.07
C THR A 189 8.74 -15.59 9.31
N ALA A 190 9.43 -15.64 10.45
CA ALA A 190 8.93 -15.12 11.71
C ALA A 190 9.92 -14.14 12.32
N GLY A 191 9.41 -13.17 13.02
CA GLY A 191 10.14 -12.15 13.74
C GLY A 191 9.24 -11.41 14.72
N VAL A 192 9.61 -10.20 15.07
CA VAL A 192 8.83 -9.36 15.97
C VAL A 192 8.48 -8.03 15.31
N VAL A 193 7.51 -7.33 15.85
CA VAL A 193 7.31 -5.91 15.58
C VAL A 193 8.50 -5.15 16.19
N SER A 194 9.40 -4.68 15.34
CA SER A 194 10.61 -3.94 15.77
C SER A 194 10.29 -2.48 16.09
N ALA A 195 9.33 -1.90 15.37
CA ALA A 195 8.80 -0.55 15.59
C ALA A 195 7.50 -0.34 14.84
N VAL A 196 6.74 0.67 15.25
CA VAL A 196 5.56 1.18 14.55
C VAL A 196 5.75 2.67 14.20
N GLY A 197 4.96 3.19 13.28
CA GLY A 197 5.00 4.62 12.93
C GLY A 197 6.28 5.03 12.20
N ARG A 198 6.90 4.15 11.39
CA ARG A 198 8.14 4.46 10.67
C ARG A 198 7.86 5.23 9.38
N ASN A 199 8.44 6.42 9.31
CA ASN A 199 8.46 7.22 8.09
C ASN A 199 9.82 7.07 7.40
N ILE A 200 9.80 6.59 6.16
CA ILE A 200 11.00 6.35 5.36
C ILE A 200 11.02 7.38 4.26
N LEU A 201 12.13 8.11 4.15
CA LEU A 201 12.33 9.05 3.04
C LEU A 201 12.42 8.26 1.74
N PRO A 202 11.73 8.70 0.68
CA PRO A 202 11.92 8.15 -0.64
C PRO A 202 13.40 8.25 -1.05
N THR A 203 14.00 7.13 -1.46
CA THR A 203 15.36 7.09 -1.97
C THR A 203 15.33 6.64 -3.42
N GLY A 204 15.93 7.44 -4.31
CA GLY A 204 15.95 7.15 -5.75
C GLY A 204 14.60 7.38 -6.43
N ASP A 205 14.34 6.63 -7.51
CA ASP A 205 13.16 6.80 -8.38
C ASP A 205 11.93 5.99 -7.92
N GLN A 206 11.90 5.54 -6.66
CA GLN A 206 10.75 4.78 -6.15
C GLN A 206 9.55 5.72 -5.88
N PRO A 207 8.37 5.46 -6.47
CA PRO A 207 7.24 6.38 -6.41
C PRO A 207 6.49 6.38 -5.07
N GLY A 208 6.68 5.38 -4.20
CA GLY A 208 5.90 5.19 -2.97
C GLY A 208 6.26 6.13 -1.83
N LEU A 209 5.28 6.48 -1.01
CA LEU A 209 5.47 7.13 0.29
C LEU A 209 5.36 6.08 1.40
N TYR A 210 6.49 5.62 1.90
CA TYR A 210 6.55 4.63 2.98
C TYR A 210 6.45 5.32 4.34
N LEU A 211 5.23 5.70 4.69
CA LEU A 211 4.91 6.47 5.90
C LEU A 211 4.12 5.62 6.88
N ASP A 212 4.36 5.83 8.17
CA ASP A 212 3.68 5.14 9.26
C ASP A 212 3.73 3.61 9.11
N MET A 213 4.89 3.09 8.70
CA MET A 213 5.09 1.67 8.41
C MET A 213 5.31 0.86 9.68
N ILE A 214 4.89 -0.39 9.65
CA ILE A 214 5.25 -1.42 10.62
C ILE A 214 6.66 -1.90 10.26
N GLN A 215 7.61 -1.81 11.20
CA GLN A 215 8.94 -2.39 11.04
C GLN A 215 9.01 -3.75 11.70
N THR A 216 9.63 -4.74 11.02
CA THR A 216 9.85 -6.10 11.54
C THR A 216 11.23 -6.61 11.18
N ASP A 217 11.75 -7.54 11.99
CA ASP A 217 12.95 -8.34 11.68
C ASP A 217 12.61 -9.70 11.04
N ALA A 218 11.32 -10.03 10.90
CA ALA A 218 10.91 -11.13 10.02
C ALA A 218 11.51 -10.93 8.64
N ALA A 219 12.15 -11.95 8.08
CA ALA A 219 12.87 -11.82 6.82
C ALA A 219 11.90 -11.55 5.66
N ILE A 220 11.90 -10.32 5.16
CA ILE A 220 11.23 -9.93 3.92
C ILE A 220 12.29 -9.99 2.82
N ASN A 221 12.02 -10.77 1.78
CA ASN A 221 12.87 -10.91 0.60
C ASN A 221 12.06 -10.65 -0.67
N PRO A 222 12.71 -10.37 -1.82
CA PRO A 222 12.02 -10.26 -3.09
C PRO A 222 11.08 -11.43 -3.33
N GLY A 223 9.81 -11.13 -3.65
CA GLY A 223 8.73 -12.08 -3.82
C GLY A 223 7.80 -12.24 -2.62
N ASN A 224 8.20 -11.86 -1.39
CA ASN A 224 7.26 -11.74 -0.26
C ASN A 224 6.44 -10.45 -0.33
N SER A 225 6.84 -9.48 -1.15
CA SER A 225 6.11 -8.23 -1.39
C SER A 225 4.67 -8.50 -1.80
N GLY A 226 3.72 -7.80 -1.21
CA GLY A 226 2.28 -7.97 -1.39
C GLY A 226 1.67 -9.09 -0.54
N GLY A 227 2.50 -9.93 0.10
CA GLY A 227 2.05 -10.95 1.02
C GLY A 227 1.63 -10.40 2.39
N PRO A 228 0.89 -11.18 3.20
CA PRO A 228 0.44 -10.74 4.50
C PRO A 228 1.54 -10.81 5.57
N LEU A 229 1.54 -9.82 6.47
CA LEU A 229 2.17 -9.86 7.77
C LEU A 229 1.08 -10.17 8.81
N ALA A 230 1.20 -11.29 9.52
CA ALA A 230 0.19 -11.73 10.48
C ALA A 230 0.72 -11.68 11.92
N ASN A 231 -0.15 -11.41 12.89
CA ASN A 231 0.15 -11.49 14.32
C ASN A 231 0.12 -12.95 14.82
N ALA A 232 0.44 -13.16 16.10
CA ALA A 232 0.43 -14.47 16.74
C ALA A 232 -0.94 -15.18 16.75
N LEU A 233 -2.05 -14.45 16.55
CA LEU A 233 -3.40 -14.99 16.46
C LEU A 233 -3.76 -15.43 15.04
N GLY A 234 -2.87 -15.26 14.06
CA GLY A 234 -3.10 -15.53 12.65
C GLY A 234 -4.09 -14.53 12.04
N GLN A 235 -3.98 -13.28 12.40
CA GLN A 235 -4.71 -12.16 11.81
C GLN A 235 -3.74 -11.28 11.07
N VAL A 236 -4.08 -10.89 9.85
CA VAL A 236 -3.26 -10.01 9.02
C VAL A 236 -3.29 -8.60 9.58
N VAL A 237 -2.13 -8.08 9.94
CA VAL A 237 -1.93 -6.73 10.51
C VAL A 237 -1.21 -5.80 9.54
N GLY A 238 -0.69 -6.32 8.43
CA GLY A 238 -0.02 -5.52 7.41
C GLY A 238 0.21 -6.25 6.10
N VAL A 239 0.65 -5.50 5.10
CA VAL A 239 1.07 -5.99 3.78
C VAL A 239 2.58 -5.83 3.67
N ASN A 240 3.31 -6.91 3.49
CA ASN A 240 4.77 -6.86 3.29
C ASN A 240 5.09 -6.01 2.06
N ALA A 241 5.90 -4.97 2.20
CA ALA A 241 6.15 -4.04 1.10
C ALA A 241 7.61 -4.03 0.67
N SER A 242 8.53 -3.61 1.52
CA SER A 242 9.88 -3.26 1.15
C SER A 242 10.89 -3.72 2.19
N ILE A 243 12.14 -3.82 1.73
CA ILE A 243 13.29 -3.99 2.60
C ILE A 243 14.23 -2.78 2.42
N PHE A 244 14.84 -2.33 3.51
CA PHE A 244 15.97 -1.42 3.40
C PHE A 244 17.24 -2.25 3.29
N SER A 245 17.75 -2.43 2.07
CA SER A 245 18.90 -3.30 1.81
C SER A 245 19.73 -2.78 0.65
N SER A 246 21.04 -2.73 0.84
CA SER A 246 22.01 -2.43 -0.23
C SER A 246 22.37 -3.66 -1.07
N SER A 247 22.07 -4.86 -0.59
CA SER A 247 22.38 -6.13 -1.23
C SER A 247 21.18 -6.82 -1.90
N GLY A 248 19.96 -6.27 -1.74
CA GLY A 248 18.71 -6.85 -2.24
C GLY A 248 18.15 -7.99 -1.37
N GLY A 249 18.84 -8.43 -0.32
CA GLY A 249 18.36 -9.42 0.65
C GLY A 249 18.02 -8.81 2.00
N SER A 250 17.26 -9.54 2.83
CA SER A 250 16.88 -9.11 4.17
C SER A 250 18.10 -8.97 5.09
N ILE A 251 18.21 -7.82 5.74
CA ILE A 251 19.21 -7.55 6.80
C ILE A 251 18.53 -7.31 8.17
N GLY A 252 17.31 -7.79 8.35
CA GLY A 252 16.51 -7.56 9.56
C GLY A 252 15.81 -6.20 9.62
N LEU A 253 15.67 -5.52 8.48
CA LEU A 253 14.95 -4.26 8.32
C LEU A 253 13.86 -4.44 7.25
N GLY A 254 12.79 -5.12 7.63
CA GLY A 254 11.59 -5.31 6.82
C GLY A 254 10.53 -4.28 7.21
N PHE A 255 9.66 -3.93 6.26
CA PHE A 255 8.57 -2.99 6.46
C PHE A 255 7.28 -3.52 5.86
N ALA A 256 6.17 -3.25 6.56
CA ALA A 256 4.84 -3.59 6.08
C ALA A 256 3.91 -2.38 6.16
N ILE A 257 3.01 -2.28 5.20
CA ILE A 257 1.94 -1.28 5.14
C ILE A 257 0.86 -1.70 6.15
N PRO A 258 0.39 -0.80 7.04
CA PRO A 258 -0.70 -1.10 7.96
C PRO A 258 -1.95 -1.63 7.25
N ILE A 259 -2.60 -2.63 7.84
CA ILE A 259 -3.75 -3.31 7.20
C ILE A 259 -4.94 -2.37 7.01
N GLU A 260 -5.18 -1.43 7.92
CA GLU A 260 -6.26 -0.44 7.81
C GLU A 260 -6.07 0.44 6.58
N ARG A 261 -4.83 0.86 6.31
CA ARG A 261 -4.49 1.63 5.10
C ARG A 261 -4.72 0.80 3.84
N ALA A 262 -4.23 -0.43 3.82
CA ALA A 262 -4.39 -1.32 2.67
C ALA A 262 -5.88 -1.59 2.37
N MET A 263 -6.69 -1.84 3.40
CA MET A 263 -8.12 -2.07 3.24
C MET A 263 -8.87 -0.83 2.79
N ARG A 264 -8.55 0.35 3.35
CA ARG A 264 -9.17 1.61 2.94
C ARG A 264 -8.89 1.94 1.46
N VAL A 265 -7.64 1.77 1.02
CA VAL A 265 -7.26 1.94 -0.39
C VAL A 265 -8.01 0.93 -1.26
N THR A 266 -8.09 -0.32 -0.83
CA THR A 266 -8.82 -1.37 -1.53
C THR A 266 -10.30 -1.04 -1.70
N GLU A 267 -10.97 -0.60 -0.64
CA GLU A 267 -12.39 -0.24 -0.68
C GLU A 267 -12.65 0.97 -1.58
N GLU A 268 -11.76 1.97 -1.55
CA GLU A 268 -11.88 3.15 -2.42
C GLU A 268 -11.72 2.76 -3.90
N ILE A 269 -10.70 1.94 -4.22
CA ILE A 269 -10.49 1.42 -5.57
C ILE A 269 -11.68 0.57 -6.05
N LEU A 270 -12.21 -0.32 -5.20
CA LEU A 270 -13.38 -1.13 -5.55
C LEU A 270 -14.64 -0.28 -5.82
N ARG A 271 -14.78 0.85 -5.13
CA ARG A 271 -15.93 1.74 -5.24
C ARG A 271 -15.83 2.68 -6.44
N ARG A 272 -14.66 3.20 -6.76
CA ARG A 272 -14.45 4.28 -7.72
C ARG A 272 -13.56 3.92 -8.91
N GLY A 273 -12.85 2.79 -8.86
CA GLY A 273 -11.86 2.40 -9.86
C GLY A 273 -10.46 2.98 -9.62
N GLU A 274 -10.36 4.02 -8.82
CA GLU A 274 -9.09 4.70 -8.51
C GLU A 274 -9.08 5.26 -7.08
N MET A 275 -7.89 5.59 -6.58
CA MET A 275 -7.71 6.18 -5.25
C MET A 275 -7.97 7.70 -5.27
N HIS A 276 -8.96 8.16 -4.52
CA HIS A 276 -9.26 9.57 -4.30
C HIS A 276 -8.61 10.06 -3.02
N ARG A 277 -7.76 11.10 -3.13
CA ARG A 277 -7.00 11.62 -1.99
C ARG A 277 -7.68 12.79 -1.33
N ALA A 278 -7.66 12.78 0.00
CA ALA A 278 -8.15 13.87 0.80
C ALA A 278 -7.24 15.10 0.71
N TRP A 279 -7.84 16.26 0.51
CA TRP A 279 -7.17 17.56 0.50
C TRP A 279 -7.57 18.41 1.69
N THR A 280 -6.59 19.04 2.32
CA THR A 280 -6.80 19.96 3.45
C THR A 280 -6.47 21.41 3.09
N GLY A 281 -5.61 21.62 2.12
CA GLY A 281 -5.11 22.94 1.72
C GLY A 281 -4.00 23.50 2.61
N ILE A 282 -3.36 22.67 3.44
CA ILE A 282 -2.24 23.04 4.30
C ILE A 282 -0.93 22.60 3.66
N GLU A 283 0.04 23.52 3.69
CA GLU A 283 1.45 23.21 3.45
C GLU A 283 2.24 23.50 4.72
N VAL A 284 3.05 22.53 5.14
CA VAL A 284 3.86 22.64 6.37
C VAL A 284 5.34 22.81 6.06
N SER A 285 6.08 23.33 7.03
CA SER A 285 7.53 23.56 6.92
C SER A 285 8.30 22.27 6.63
N GLY A 286 9.33 22.39 5.79
CA GLY A 286 10.18 21.28 5.37
C GLY A 286 9.64 20.45 4.20
N ALA A 287 8.34 20.49 3.92
CA ALA A 287 7.73 19.69 2.86
C ALA A 287 8.19 20.09 1.46
N ARG A 288 8.41 21.40 1.21
CA ARG A 288 8.90 21.90 -0.10
C ARG A 288 10.31 21.47 -0.43
N GLN A 289 11.18 21.49 0.57
CA GLN A 289 12.59 21.17 0.41
C GLN A 289 12.88 19.69 0.59
N MET A 290 11.87 18.89 0.92
CA MET A 290 12.00 17.49 1.37
C MET A 290 13.04 17.35 2.51
N GLN A 291 13.17 18.40 3.31
CA GLN A 291 14.14 18.46 4.39
C GLN A 291 13.56 17.85 5.67
N LEU A 292 14.20 16.82 6.19
CA LEU A 292 13.79 16.17 7.43
C LEU A 292 14.28 16.96 8.64
N THR A 293 13.64 18.10 8.90
CA THR A 293 13.89 18.86 10.13
C THR A 293 12.86 18.47 11.17
N ARG A 294 13.34 17.99 12.32
CA ARG A 294 12.49 17.60 13.44
C ARG A 294 12.17 18.79 14.31
N SER A 295 10.90 19.09 14.52
CA SER A 295 10.43 20.15 15.41
C SER A 295 9.77 19.54 16.66
N PRO A 296 10.28 19.79 17.85
CA PRO A 296 9.68 19.29 19.09
C PRO A 296 8.33 19.95 19.42
N ASP A 297 8.11 21.17 18.95
CA ASP A 297 6.94 22.00 19.26
C ASP A 297 5.79 21.83 18.30
N GLY A 298 5.98 21.05 17.23
CA GLY A 298 5.01 20.83 16.15
C GLY A 298 5.45 21.42 14.81
N LEU A 299 4.58 21.34 13.80
CA LEU A 299 4.85 21.76 12.43
C LEU A 299 4.28 23.14 12.16
N ARG A 300 5.13 24.07 11.72
CA ARG A 300 4.68 25.37 11.28
C ARG A 300 3.93 25.25 9.96
N ILE A 301 2.75 25.85 9.89
CA ILE A 301 2.00 26.04 8.66
C ILE A 301 2.66 27.13 7.84
N GLU A 302 3.17 26.82 6.67
CA GLU A 302 3.74 27.82 5.75
C GLU A 302 2.66 28.52 4.94
N THR A 303 1.71 27.74 4.41
CA THR A 303 0.60 28.29 3.64
C THR A 303 -0.70 27.58 3.96
N VAL A 304 -1.80 28.30 3.86
CA VAL A 304 -3.17 27.79 3.83
C VAL A 304 -3.83 28.30 2.55
N ALA A 305 -4.24 27.39 1.69
CA ALA A 305 -4.88 27.75 0.43
C ALA A 305 -6.22 28.46 0.68
N ALA A 306 -6.48 29.55 -0.01
CA ALA A 306 -7.73 30.28 0.10
C ALA A 306 -8.94 29.38 -0.26
N GLY A 307 -10.01 29.43 0.54
CA GLY A 307 -11.20 28.61 0.35
C GLY A 307 -11.02 27.12 0.65
N SER A 308 -9.84 26.70 1.12
CA SER A 308 -9.56 25.31 1.46
C SER A 308 -10.29 24.87 2.74
N PRO A 309 -10.43 23.55 2.98
CA PRO A 309 -10.94 23.02 4.23
C PRO A 309 -10.26 23.57 5.47
N ALA A 310 -8.95 23.77 5.44
CA ALA A 310 -8.20 24.35 6.54
C ALA A 310 -8.49 25.85 6.75
N ALA A 311 -8.65 26.60 5.66
CA ALA A 311 -9.07 28.00 5.74
C ALA A 311 -10.47 28.15 6.36
N VAL A 312 -11.41 27.29 5.97
CA VAL A 312 -12.76 27.21 6.55
C VAL A 312 -12.72 26.85 8.03
N ALA A 313 -11.78 25.97 8.45
CA ALA A 313 -11.56 25.62 9.85
C ALA A 313 -10.86 26.73 10.66
N GLY A 314 -10.47 27.84 10.01
CA GLY A 314 -9.87 29.01 10.65
C GLY A 314 -8.37 28.92 10.91
N LEU A 315 -7.67 28.00 10.23
CA LEU A 315 -6.22 27.89 10.28
C LEU A 315 -5.56 28.96 9.40
N LYS A 316 -4.37 29.39 9.80
CA LYS A 316 -3.62 30.45 9.12
C LYS A 316 -2.14 30.08 8.99
N ALA A 317 -1.48 30.68 8.00
CA ALA A 317 -0.03 30.65 7.92
C ALA A 317 0.60 31.21 9.19
N GLY A 318 1.64 30.53 9.70
CA GLY A 318 2.29 30.84 10.97
C GLY A 318 1.78 30.08 12.17
N ASP A 319 0.59 29.45 12.11
CA ASP A 319 0.12 28.52 13.14
C ASP A 319 1.02 27.28 13.21
N ILE A 320 1.05 26.63 14.38
CA ILE A 320 1.84 25.42 14.63
C ILE A 320 0.87 24.25 14.85
N LEU A 321 0.91 23.26 13.98
CA LEU A 321 0.20 21.99 14.13
C LEU A 321 0.96 21.11 15.14
N VAL A 322 0.36 20.81 16.27
CA VAL A 322 0.97 20.02 17.36
C VAL A 322 0.56 18.55 17.24
N LEU A 323 -0.74 18.32 17.04
CA LEU A 323 -1.33 16.98 16.90
C LEU A 323 -2.27 16.96 15.70
N ALA A 324 -2.37 15.78 15.07
CA ALA A 324 -3.46 15.46 14.13
C ALA A 324 -3.94 14.03 14.39
N ASN A 325 -5.25 13.84 14.54
CA ASN A 325 -5.89 12.58 14.91
C ASN A 325 -5.19 11.86 16.09
N GLY A 326 -4.70 12.62 17.09
CA GLY A 326 -4.00 12.09 18.25
C GLY A 326 -2.49 11.83 18.03
N GLN A 327 -2.01 11.86 16.81
CA GLN A 327 -0.59 11.67 16.48
C GLN A 327 0.19 12.97 16.63
N LYS A 328 1.40 12.91 17.23
CA LYS A 328 2.30 14.06 17.34
C LYS A 328 2.98 14.35 16.00
N LEU A 329 2.90 15.58 15.58
CA LEU A 329 3.52 16.04 14.33
C LEU A 329 4.89 16.65 14.64
N ARG A 330 5.95 15.99 14.22
CA ARG A 330 7.34 16.44 14.44
C ARG A 330 8.08 16.72 13.14
N THR A 331 7.69 16.06 12.06
CA THR A 331 8.24 16.20 10.72
C THR A 331 7.09 16.33 9.72
N TRP A 332 7.36 16.91 8.56
CA TRP A 332 6.35 16.99 7.50
C TRP A 332 5.85 15.61 7.06
N LEU A 333 6.66 14.55 7.21
CA LEU A 333 6.24 13.17 6.92
C LEU A 333 5.11 12.70 7.84
N ASP A 334 5.10 13.13 9.11
CA ASP A 334 4.00 12.78 10.03
C ASP A 334 2.67 13.39 9.56
N TRP A 335 2.71 14.62 9.01
CA TRP A 335 1.53 15.24 8.41
C TRP A 335 1.09 14.52 7.11
N GLU A 336 2.04 14.14 6.25
CA GLU A 336 1.73 13.34 5.05
C GLU A 336 1.13 11.97 5.44
N ALA A 337 1.66 11.31 6.48
CA ALA A 337 1.11 10.05 6.99
C ALA A 337 -0.36 10.19 7.40
N VAL A 338 -0.69 11.22 8.19
CA VAL A 338 -2.10 11.50 8.56
C VAL A 338 -2.99 11.68 7.33
N LYS A 339 -2.51 12.37 6.29
CA LYS A 339 -3.29 12.56 5.05
C LYS A 339 -3.50 11.27 4.26
N LEU A 340 -2.56 10.33 4.34
CA LEU A 340 -2.73 9.01 3.71
C LEU A 340 -3.84 8.19 4.37
N ASP A 341 -4.14 8.45 5.65
CA ASP A 341 -5.10 7.67 6.44
C ASP A 341 -6.49 8.29 6.57
N VAL A 342 -6.78 9.33 5.78
CA VAL A 342 -8.11 9.95 5.75
C VAL A 342 -8.69 9.93 4.34
N ALA A 343 -10.00 9.70 4.26
CA ALA A 343 -10.75 9.78 3.01
C ALA A 343 -11.29 11.19 2.74
N VAL A 344 -11.75 11.41 1.52
CA VAL A 344 -12.47 12.64 1.15
C VAL A 344 -13.78 12.74 1.93
N GLY A 345 -13.99 13.85 2.61
CA GLY A 345 -15.14 14.11 3.47
C GLY A 345 -14.95 13.74 4.94
N ASP A 346 -13.85 13.06 5.29
CA ASP A 346 -13.50 12.78 6.67
C ASP A 346 -13.11 14.05 7.43
N THR A 347 -13.14 13.96 8.75
CA THR A 347 -12.72 15.05 9.65
C THR A 347 -11.39 14.75 10.28
N VAL A 348 -10.38 15.56 9.99
CA VAL A 348 -9.10 15.56 10.70
C VAL A 348 -9.21 16.45 11.93
N LEU A 349 -8.98 15.89 13.12
CA LEU A 349 -8.92 16.62 14.36
C LEU A 349 -7.49 17.10 14.58
N VAL A 350 -7.27 18.42 14.58
CA VAL A 350 -5.95 18.99 14.80
C VAL A 350 -5.90 19.81 16.10
N GLU A 351 -4.77 19.76 16.79
CA GLU A 351 -4.43 20.71 17.84
C GLU A 351 -3.43 21.74 17.29
N VAL A 352 -3.81 23.00 17.38
CA VAL A 352 -3.11 24.12 16.73
C VAL A 352 -2.77 25.17 17.75
N LYS A 353 -1.54 25.66 17.70
CA LYS A 353 -1.04 26.75 18.54
C LYS A 353 -0.78 27.98 17.66
N SER A 354 -1.40 29.11 18.01
CA SER A 354 -1.19 30.42 17.37
C SER A 354 -0.36 31.31 18.30
N GLY A 355 0.87 31.63 17.89
CA GLY A 355 1.80 32.40 18.72
C GLY A 355 2.11 31.76 20.06
N SER A 356 1.97 32.50 21.16
CA SER A 356 2.18 32.02 22.55
C SER A 356 0.93 31.46 23.22
N ALA A 357 -0.21 31.39 22.51
CA ALA A 357 -1.46 30.91 23.07
C ALA A 357 -1.43 29.38 23.34
N ALA A 358 -2.27 28.92 24.25
CA ALA A 358 -2.45 27.47 24.46
C ALA A 358 -3.00 26.80 23.19
N PRO A 359 -2.65 25.53 22.92
CA PRO A 359 -3.19 24.81 21.79
C PRO A 359 -4.72 24.72 21.82
N VAL A 360 -5.36 24.92 20.67
CA VAL A 360 -6.80 24.80 20.51
C VAL A 360 -7.11 23.70 19.48
N ARG A 361 -8.21 22.99 19.71
CA ARG A 361 -8.69 21.96 18.78
C ARG A 361 -9.44 22.59 17.63
N ARG A 362 -9.17 22.13 16.41
CA ARG A 362 -9.89 22.48 15.19
C ARG A 362 -10.29 21.20 14.45
N ARG A 363 -11.39 21.30 13.70
CA ARG A 363 -11.91 20.22 12.85
C ARG A 363 -11.75 20.65 11.40
N ILE A 364 -10.99 19.88 10.62
CA ILE A 364 -10.82 20.10 9.20
C ILE A 364 -11.61 19.01 8.48
N ARG A 365 -12.72 19.36 7.85
CA ARG A 365 -13.44 18.42 6.98
C ARG A 365 -12.74 18.41 5.64
N THR A 366 -12.07 17.30 5.31
CA THR A 366 -11.30 17.14 4.08
C THR A 366 -12.17 17.31 2.84
N GLY A 367 -11.61 17.87 1.79
CA GLY A 367 -12.22 17.97 0.46
C GLY A 367 -11.56 17.06 -0.55
N GLU A 368 -12.11 17.04 -1.75
CA GLU A 368 -11.48 16.46 -2.92
C GLU A 368 -10.31 17.33 -3.39
N LEU A 369 -9.35 16.75 -4.10
CA LEU A 369 -8.27 17.51 -4.73
C LEU A 369 -8.82 18.52 -5.73
N PRO A 370 -8.40 19.79 -5.67
CA PRO A 370 -8.87 20.82 -6.61
C PRO A 370 -8.66 20.45 -8.09
N SER A 371 -7.57 19.76 -8.42
CA SER A 371 -7.31 19.32 -9.81
C SER A 371 -8.28 18.22 -10.26
N VAL A 372 -8.82 17.42 -9.34
CA VAL A 372 -9.81 16.37 -9.66
C VAL A 372 -11.19 17.00 -9.91
N THR A 373 -11.58 18.00 -9.13
CA THR A 373 -12.90 18.66 -9.25
C THR A 373 -12.96 19.72 -10.34
N ALA A 374 -11.81 20.23 -10.80
CA ALA A 374 -11.75 21.23 -11.85
C ALA A 374 -12.26 20.70 -13.21
N GLU A 375 -12.77 21.60 -14.03
CA GLU A 375 -13.19 21.30 -15.38
C GLU A 375 -12.00 20.79 -16.22
N LYS A 376 -12.19 19.65 -16.93
CA LYS A 376 -11.20 19.06 -17.82
C LYS A 376 -11.47 19.51 -19.24
N VAL A 377 -10.47 20.10 -19.85
CA VAL A 377 -10.49 20.51 -21.24
C VAL A 377 -9.74 19.45 -22.05
N PRO A 378 -10.43 18.69 -22.93
CA PRO A 378 -9.77 17.71 -23.79
C PRO A 378 -8.97 18.43 -24.90
N VAL A 379 -7.74 17.97 -25.12
CA VAL A 379 -6.86 18.48 -26.17
C VAL A 379 -6.26 17.31 -26.95
N LEU A 380 -6.34 17.33 -28.27
CA LEU A 380 -5.82 16.30 -29.20
C LEU A 380 -6.33 14.86 -28.93
N GLN A 381 -7.49 14.69 -28.30
CA GLN A 381 -8.11 13.42 -27.88
C GLN A 381 -7.32 12.60 -26.85
N ASP A 382 -6.03 12.86 -26.67
CA ASP A 382 -5.09 12.08 -25.86
C ASP A 382 -4.71 12.75 -24.56
N MET A 383 -5.18 13.99 -24.32
CA MET A 383 -4.75 14.80 -23.19
C MET A 383 -5.93 15.54 -22.55
N GLN A 384 -6.00 15.54 -21.26
CA GLN A 384 -6.93 16.35 -20.49
C GLN A 384 -6.17 17.43 -19.71
N LEU A 385 -6.57 18.66 -19.90
CA LEU A 385 -5.96 19.82 -19.25
C LEU A 385 -6.90 20.43 -18.21
N VAL A 386 -6.31 21.04 -17.18
CA VAL A 386 -7.00 21.78 -16.13
C VAL A 386 -6.36 23.16 -16.01
N THR A 387 -7.17 24.19 -15.89
CA THR A 387 -6.68 25.56 -15.67
C THR A 387 -6.01 25.67 -14.28
N VAL A 388 -4.81 26.23 -14.23
CA VAL A 388 -4.08 26.44 -12.99
C VAL A 388 -4.76 27.54 -12.18
N THR A 389 -5.30 27.17 -11.02
CA THR A 389 -5.90 28.06 -10.04
C THR A 389 -5.01 28.16 -8.78
N PRO A 390 -5.21 29.16 -7.89
CA PRO A 390 -4.47 29.21 -6.63
C PRO A 390 -4.59 27.91 -5.79
N ALA A 391 -5.74 27.26 -5.81
CA ALA A 391 -5.95 25.99 -5.11
C ALA A 391 -5.14 24.85 -5.76
N ILE A 392 -5.14 24.71 -7.08
CA ILE A 392 -4.36 23.72 -7.83
C ILE A 392 -2.86 24.00 -7.69
N ARG A 393 -2.45 25.26 -7.68
CA ARG A 393 -1.05 25.62 -7.39
C ARG A 393 -0.59 25.12 -6.02
N ALA A 394 -1.42 25.33 -5.00
CA ALA A 394 -1.15 24.86 -3.65
C ALA A 394 -1.15 23.33 -3.56
N GLU A 395 -2.10 22.66 -4.23
CA GLU A 395 -2.19 21.20 -4.29
C GLU A 395 -0.96 20.58 -4.94
N ARG A 396 -0.58 21.07 -6.14
CA ARG A 396 0.46 20.48 -6.99
C ARG A 396 1.84 21.11 -6.80
N ARG A 397 1.96 22.08 -5.89
CA ARG A 397 3.19 22.85 -5.62
C ARG A 397 3.76 23.52 -6.87
N ILE A 398 2.88 24.00 -7.76
CA ILE A 398 3.22 24.67 -9.01
C ILE A 398 3.80 26.06 -8.72
N ALA A 399 4.90 26.43 -9.39
CA ALA A 399 5.50 27.77 -9.25
C ALA A 399 4.78 28.80 -10.13
N ALA A 400 4.35 28.41 -11.32
CA ALA A 400 3.66 29.29 -12.26
C ALA A 400 2.32 29.79 -11.68
N GLU A 401 2.01 31.07 -11.94
CA GLU A 401 0.76 31.67 -11.51
C GLU A 401 -0.43 31.33 -12.40
N GLN A 402 -0.17 31.08 -13.67
CA GLN A 402 -1.14 30.78 -14.71
C GLN A 402 -0.61 29.66 -15.61
N GLY A 403 -1.49 29.01 -16.34
CA GLY A 403 -1.14 27.95 -17.27
C GLY A 403 -2.17 26.82 -17.30
N ALA A 404 -1.86 25.78 -18.03
CA ALA A 404 -2.67 24.59 -18.16
C ALA A 404 -1.93 23.36 -17.64
N LEU A 405 -2.42 22.79 -16.54
CA LEU A 405 -1.90 21.54 -15.95
C LEU A 405 -2.36 20.35 -16.81
N ILE A 406 -1.43 19.51 -17.23
CA ILE A 406 -1.74 18.22 -17.84
C ILE A 406 -2.25 17.29 -16.73
N PHE A 407 -3.56 17.11 -16.66
CA PHE A 407 -4.22 16.23 -15.70
C PHE A 407 -4.00 14.77 -16.06
N SER A 408 -4.23 14.42 -17.34
CA SER A 408 -3.94 13.09 -17.88
C SER A 408 -3.46 13.19 -19.34
N ILE A 409 -2.63 12.24 -19.73
CA ILE A 409 -2.11 12.11 -21.09
C ILE A 409 -1.97 10.63 -21.41
N SER A 410 -2.30 10.22 -22.66
CA SER A 410 -2.13 8.83 -23.06
C SER A 410 -0.65 8.43 -23.09
N PRO A 411 -0.31 7.16 -22.85
CA PRO A 411 1.09 6.69 -22.89
C PRO A 411 1.73 6.93 -24.27
N GLU A 412 0.94 6.89 -25.34
CA GLU A 412 1.41 7.14 -26.69
C GLU A 412 1.74 8.62 -26.90
N ALA A 413 0.82 9.52 -26.51
CA ALA A 413 1.05 10.96 -26.58
C ALA A 413 2.22 11.39 -25.71
N ALA A 414 2.36 10.83 -24.51
CA ALA A 414 3.50 11.10 -23.62
C ALA A 414 4.84 10.71 -24.28
N ARG A 415 4.91 9.57 -24.94
CA ARG A 415 6.11 9.12 -25.66
C ARG A 415 6.45 10.01 -26.86
N LEU A 416 5.44 10.43 -27.62
CA LEU A 416 5.63 11.25 -28.82
C LEU A 416 6.03 12.70 -28.46
N THR A 417 5.48 13.22 -27.39
CA THR A 417 5.64 14.63 -27.02
C THR A 417 6.72 14.89 -25.95
N GLY A 418 7.09 13.88 -25.17
CA GLY A 418 7.93 14.02 -23.99
C GLY A 418 7.21 14.74 -22.83
N LEU A 419 5.92 15.04 -22.95
CA LEU A 419 5.08 15.63 -21.91
C LEU A 419 4.55 14.52 -20.98
N GLN A 420 4.23 14.90 -19.75
CA GLN A 420 3.77 13.96 -18.72
C GLN A 420 2.60 14.57 -17.94
N SER A 421 1.81 13.73 -17.30
CA SER A 421 0.85 14.17 -16.28
C SER A 421 1.59 14.92 -15.17
N GLY A 422 1.06 16.08 -14.78
CA GLY A 422 1.70 16.98 -13.83
C GLY A 422 2.50 18.12 -14.44
N ASP A 423 2.83 18.08 -15.74
CA ASP A 423 3.44 19.25 -16.42
C ASP A 423 2.43 20.39 -16.54
N VAL A 424 2.91 21.61 -16.43
CA VAL A 424 2.10 22.82 -16.63
C VAL A 424 2.53 23.55 -17.88
N ILE A 425 1.68 23.59 -18.90
CA ILE A 425 1.92 24.30 -20.14
C ILE A 425 1.84 25.79 -19.88
N LEU A 426 2.93 26.53 -20.17
CA LEU A 426 3.09 27.96 -19.89
C LEU A 426 3.00 28.81 -21.16
N ALA A 427 3.50 28.29 -22.27
CA ALA A 427 3.49 28.99 -23.56
C ALA A 427 3.58 28.00 -24.72
N ILE A 428 3.03 28.39 -25.87
CA ILE A 428 3.17 27.69 -27.14
C ILE A 428 3.77 28.70 -28.15
N ASN A 429 4.95 28.39 -28.65
CA ASN A 429 5.79 29.34 -29.37
C ASN A 429 5.97 30.64 -28.53
N ASN A 430 5.58 31.79 -29.08
CA ASN A 430 5.65 33.08 -28.42
C ASN A 430 4.35 33.49 -27.69
N SER A 431 3.32 32.63 -27.68
CA SER A 431 2.02 32.92 -27.07
C SER A 431 1.95 32.32 -25.68
N ARG A 432 1.75 33.16 -24.67
CA ARG A 432 1.48 32.71 -23.29
C ARG A 432 0.16 31.95 -23.23
N VAL A 433 0.15 30.92 -22.37
CA VAL A 433 -1.04 30.15 -22.01
C VAL A 433 -1.54 30.62 -20.64
N GLU A 434 -2.74 31.16 -20.60
CA GLU A 434 -3.37 31.65 -19.35
C GLU A 434 -4.21 30.54 -18.68
N ASP A 435 -4.86 29.69 -19.48
CA ASP A 435 -5.76 28.64 -19.05
C ASP A 435 -5.74 27.41 -19.98
N ALA A 436 -6.49 26.37 -19.59
CA ALA A 436 -6.57 25.14 -20.37
C ALA A 436 -7.25 25.30 -21.73
N ALA A 437 -8.23 26.19 -21.83
CA ALA A 437 -8.95 26.45 -23.09
C ALA A 437 -8.05 27.14 -24.13
N ALA A 438 -7.17 28.05 -23.67
CA ALA A 438 -6.21 28.74 -24.52
C ALA A 438 -5.23 27.77 -25.23
N VAL A 439 -4.89 26.65 -24.61
CA VAL A 439 -4.05 25.60 -25.24
C VAL A 439 -4.76 25.01 -26.45
N GLY A 440 -6.00 24.54 -26.27
CA GLY A 440 -6.80 23.97 -27.36
C GLY A 440 -6.96 24.94 -28.52
N ALA A 441 -7.37 26.19 -28.24
CA ALA A 441 -7.53 27.23 -29.25
C ALA A 441 -6.21 27.58 -29.98
N THR A 442 -5.07 27.52 -29.28
CA THR A 442 -3.76 27.79 -29.88
C THR A 442 -3.31 26.63 -30.77
N ILE A 443 -3.49 25.39 -30.38
CA ILE A 443 -3.13 24.21 -31.15
C ILE A 443 -4.01 24.16 -32.46
N GLU A 444 -5.30 24.43 -32.35
CA GLU A 444 -6.20 24.49 -33.53
C GLU A 444 -5.71 25.53 -34.55
N ARG A 445 -5.27 26.69 -34.12
CA ARG A 445 -4.71 27.71 -35.01
C ARG A 445 -3.37 27.31 -35.63
N LEU A 446 -2.60 26.46 -34.95
CA LEU A 446 -1.28 26.01 -35.41
C LEU A 446 -1.35 24.73 -36.28
N ARG A 447 -2.50 24.05 -36.37
CA ARG A 447 -2.66 22.86 -37.20
C ARG A 447 -2.13 22.95 -38.63
N PRO A 448 -2.17 24.13 -39.31
CA PRO A 448 -1.56 24.26 -40.63
C PRO A 448 -0.02 24.32 -40.60
N THR A 449 0.59 24.51 -39.44
CA THR A 449 2.05 24.63 -39.29
C THR A 449 2.65 23.25 -38.94
N ARG A 450 3.81 22.94 -39.55
CA ARG A 450 4.44 21.63 -39.40
C ARG A 450 5.11 21.38 -38.05
N GLY A 451 5.17 22.39 -37.18
CA GLY A 451 5.76 22.24 -35.85
C GLY A 451 5.59 23.47 -34.95
N PHE A 452 5.60 23.26 -33.65
CA PHE A 452 5.53 24.31 -32.68
C PHE A 452 6.28 23.90 -31.39
N ARG A 453 6.75 24.86 -30.63
CA ARG A 453 7.44 24.66 -29.36
C ARG A 453 6.49 24.87 -28.19
N VAL A 454 6.48 23.93 -27.25
CA VAL A 454 5.73 24.00 -26.00
C VAL A 454 6.70 24.24 -24.85
N PHE A 455 6.49 25.32 -24.11
CA PHE A 455 7.20 25.59 -22.85
C PHE A 455 6.31 25.13 -21.70
N PHE A 456 6.90 24.37 -20.78
CA PHE A 456 6.17 23.81 -19.64
C PHE A 456 7.01 23.83 -18.36
N GLU A 457 6.34 23.87 -17.21
CA GLU A 457 6.94 23.64 -15.90
C GLU A 457 6.85 22.17 -15.54
N ARG A 458 7.98 21.56 -15.17
CA ARG A 458 8.10 20.25 -14.54
C ARG A 458 9.07 20.35 -13.39
N ASP A 459 8.70 19.87 -12.20
CA ASP A 459 9.53 19.97 -10.98
C ASP A 459 10.00 21.40 -10.68
N ARG A 460 9.12 22.38 -10.91
CA ARG A 460 9.38 23.82 -10.74
C ARG A 460 10.48 24.39 -11.67
N ARG A 461 10.84 23.67 -12.72
CA ARG A 461 11.79 24.09 -13.75
C ARG A 461 11.08 24.25 -15.09
N ILE A 462 11.38 25.32 -15.78
CA ILE A 462 10.86 25.53 -17.14
C ILE A 462 11.67 24.68 -18.11
N ARG A 463 10.97 23.90 -18.90
CA ARG A 463 11.49 23.04 -19.97
C ARG A 463 10.75 23.37 -21.27
N PHE A 464 11.20 22.81 -22.38
CA PHE A 464 10.48 22.88 -23.65
C PHE A 464 10.58 21.57 -24.40
N THR A 465 9.63 21.38 -25.32
CA THR A 465 9.64 20.30 -26.31
C THR A 465 9.15 20.84 -27.65
N ASP A 466 9.71 20.32 -28.75
CA ASP A 466 9.29 20.69 -30.10
C ASP A 466 8.34 19.58 -30.60
N LEU A 467 7.13 19.97 -30.94
CA LEU A 467 6.07 19.06 -31.40
C LEU A 467 5.79 19.27 -32.86
N SER A 468 5.51 18.16 -33.59
CA SER A 468 5.03 18.17 -34.96
C SER A 468 3.66 17.54 -35.05
N ILE A 469 2.73 18.17 -35.75
CA ILE A 469 1.43 17.58 -36.08
C ILE A 469 1.61 16.87 -37.41
N SER A 470 1.62 15.53 -37.43
CA SER A 470 1.46 14.75 -38.64
C SER A 470 0.00 14.83 -39.06
N SER A 471 -0.23 15.24 -40.32
CA SER A 471 -1.55 15.31 -40.97
C SER A 471 -2.16 13.94 -41.12
#